data_12b607e24a58f8478701ae4c34ec8ba2
#
_entry.id   12b607e24a58f8478701ae4c34ec8ba2
#
_cell.length_a   1.000
_cell.length_b   1.000
_cell.length_c   1.000
_cell.angle_alpha   90.00
_cell.angle_beta   90.00
_cell.angle_gamma   90.00
#
_symmetry.space_group_name_H-M   'P 1'
#
loop_
_entity.id
_entity.type
_entity.pdbx_description
1 polymer ?
#
loop_
_entity_poly.entity_id
_entity_poly.type
_entity_poly.pdbx_seq_one_letter_code
_entity_poly.pdbx_strand_id
1 'polypeptide(L)'
;MNQQEEFTALYKEYAAGIKKLCLGYTGDAALAQDLLQETFIAVWNNMQKFRADAKWSTWIYRIAVNTCLTQLRKKKETPVDIENSHFVMLPDDINTKEQEVQLLYKSISQLPETDRLVITMVLEDTSYEEIASITGITENNLRVKIHRIKKQLTEIYNSYA
;
A
#
# COMPACT_ATOMS: atom_id res chain seq x y z
N MET A 1 12.46 -25.19 -10.69
CA MET A 1 12.88 -23.91 -10.04
C MET A 1 12.85 -24.11 -8.53
N ASN A 2 13.95 -23.80 -7.83
CA ASN A 2 13.97 -23.91 -6.38
C ASN A 2 13.30 -22.71 -5.71
N GLN A 3 13.08 -22.79 -4.41
CA GLN A 3 12.40 -21.73 -3.67
C GLN A 3 13.10 -20.38 -3.78
N GLN A 4 14.42 -20.36 -3.74
CA GLN A 4 15.19 -19.12 -3.82
C GLN A 4 15.02 -18.44 -5.18
N GLU A 5 15.05 -19.19 -6.27
CA GLU A 5 14.86 -18.66 -7.63
C GLU A 5 13.45 -18.13 -7.79
N GLU A 6 12.45 -18.86 -7.30
CA GLU A 6 11.06 -18.45 -7.36
C GLU A 6 10.83 -17.18 -6.54
N PHE A 7 11.39 -17.13 -5.33
CA PHE A 7 11.30 -15.95 -4.47
C PHE A 7 11.93 -14.72 -5.16
N THR A 8 13.10 -14.89 -5.76
CA THR A 8 13.79 -13.81 -6.45
C THR A 8 12.95 -13.26 -7.60
N ALA A 9 12.31 -14.15 -8.36
CA ALA A 9 11.43 -13.75 -9.46
C ALA A 9 10.22 -12.96 -8.94
N LEU A 10 9.60 -13.42 -7.86
CA LEU A 10 8.46 -12.74 -7.24
C LEU A 10 8.84 -11.37 -6.69
N TYR A 11 10.01 -11.29 -6.06
CA TYR A 11 10.51 -10.02 -5.54
C TYR A 11 10.71 -9.02 -6.67
N LYS A 12 11.36 -9.42 -7.75
CA LYS A 12 11.59 -8.54 -8.90
C LYS A 12 10.30 -8.06 -9.53
N GLU A 13 9.30 -8.92 -9.58
CA GLU A 13 8.03 -8.57 -10.20
C GLU A 13 7.15 -7.66 -9.33
N TYR A 14 7.09 -7.90 -8.03
CA TYR A 14 6.10 -7.27 -7.16
C TYR A 14 6.65 -6.23 -6.19
N ALA A 15 7.96 -6.16 -5.96
CA ALA A 15 8.51 -5.28 -4.94
C ALA A 15 8.17 -3.82 -5.14
N ALA A 16 8.22 -3.32 -6.38
CA ALA A 16 7.92 -1.92 -6.67
C ALA A 16 6.47 -1.56 -6.34
N GLY A 17 5.53 -2.43 -6.72
CA GLY A 17 4.10 -2.23 -6.41
C GLY A 17 3.81 -2.30 -4.93
N ILE A 18 4.40 -3.25 -4.23
CA ILE A 18 4.26 -3.39 -2.78
C ILE A 18 4.86 -2.18 -2.06
N LYS A 19 6.00 -1.68 -2.52
CA LYS A 19 6.61 -0.48 -1.95
C LYS A 19 5.69 0.74 -2.08
N LYS A 20 5.06 0.91 -3.25
CA LYS A 20 4.10 1.99 -3.46
C LYS A 20 2.89 1.85 -2.54
N LEU A 21 2.38 0.63 -2.37
CA LEU A 21 1.28 0.36 -1.45
C LEU A 21 1.66 0.77 -0.02
N CYS A 22 2.83 0.35 0.43
CA CYS A 22 3.32 0.68 1.77
C CYS A 22 3.55 2.18 1.93
N LEU A 23 4.05 2.85 0.89
CA LEU A 23 4.25 4.29 0.92
C LEU A 23 2.91 5.04 0.99
N GLY A 24 1.92 4.60 0.22
CA GLY A 24 0.56 5.17 0.28
C GLY A 24 -0.07 5.01 1.65
N TYR A 25 0.20 3.88 2.29
CA TYR A 25 -0.33 3.60 3.62
C TYR A 25 0.36 4.41 4.72
N THR A 26 1.69 4.48 4.69
CA THR A 26 2.48 5.09 5.79
C THR A 26 2.76 6.58 5.59
N GLY A 27 2.92 7.02 4.34
CA GLY A 27 3.40 8.36 4.04
C GLY A 27 4.87 8.59 4.42
N ASP A 28 5.61 7.55 4.74
CA ASP A 28 6.99 7.59 5.24
C ASP A 28 7.84 6.58 4.49
N ALA A 29 8.84 7.04 3.75
CA ALA A 29 9.66 6.19 2.90
C ALA A 29 10.44 5.12 3.70
N ALA A 30 10.96 5.47 4.87
CA ALA A 30 11.71 4.54 5.71
C ALA A 30 10.81 3.44 6.26
N LEU A 31 9.63 3.81 6.76
CA LEU A 31 8.66 2.85 7.27
C LEU A 31 8.10 1.97 6.15
N ALA A 32 7.86 2.55 4.96
CA ALA A 32 7.41 1.79 3.81
C ALA A 32 8.43 0.73 3.41
N GLN A 33 9.73 1.05 3.46
CA GLN A 33 10.80 0.10 3.19
C GLN A 33 10.80 -1.04 4.20
N ASP A 34 10.59 -0.74 5.48
CA ASP A 34 10.51 -1.75 6.53
C ASP A 34 9.32 -2.69 6.30
N LEU A 35 8.16 -2.14 5.94
CA LEU A 35 6.97 -2.94 5.65
C LEU A 35 7.14 -3.79 4.39
N LEU A 36 7.84 -3.28 3.38
CA LEU A 36 8.20 -4.05 2.20
C LEU A 36 9.04 -5.28 2.60
N GLN A 37 10.05 -5.08 3.43
CA GLN A 37 10.91 -6.18 3.90
C GLN A 37 10.11 -7.19 4.72
N GLU A 38 9.28 -6.73 5.65
CA GLU A 38 8.43 -7.62 6.46
C GLU A 38 7.49 -8.44 5.57
N THR A 39 6.92 -7.81 4.55
CA THR A 39 6.04 -8.49 3.59
C THR A 39 6.77 -9.63 2.91
N PHE A 40 7.97 -9.38 2.38
CA PHE A 40 8.71 -10.40 1.66
C PHE A 40 9.34 -11.46 2.57
N ILE A 41 9.62 -11.13 3.83
CA ILE A 41 9.97 -12.15 4.82
C ILE A 41 8.79 -13.10 5.02
N ALA A 42 7.57 -12.58 5.14
CA ALA A 42 6.37 -13.40 5.27
C ALA A 42 6.12 -14.22 3.99
N VAL A 43 6.37 -13.66 2.82
CA VAL A 43 6.28 -14.39 1.54
C VAL A 43 7.23 -15.58 1.58
N TRP A 44 8.50 -15.36 1.91
CA TRP A 44 9.51 -16.43 1.99
C TRP A 44 9.08 -17.54 2.95
N ASN A 45 8.61 -17.17 4.13
CA ASN A 45 8.25 -18.14 5.17
C ASN A 45 7.00 -18.93 4.84
N ASN A 46 6.14 -18.46 3.92
CA ASN A 46 4.86 -19.07 3.64
C ASN A 46 4.69 -19.55 2.19
N MET A 47 5.73 -19.42 1.35
CA MET A 47 5.64 -19.81 -0.07
C MET A 47 5.20 -21.25 -0.28
N GLN A 48 5.65 -22.16 0.60
CA GLN A 48 5.31 -23.57 0.48
C GLN A 48 3.83 -23.86 0.74
N LYS A 49 3.15 -22.91 1.42
CA LYS A 49 1.71 -23.02 1.72
C LYS A 49 0.85 -22.43 0.61
N PHE A 50 1.47 -21.80 -0.39
CA PHE A 50 0.74 -21.22 -1.52
C PHE A 50 0.02 -22.32 -2.29
N ARG A 51 -1.28 -22.08 -2.55
CA ARG A 51 -2.11 -22.98 -3.34
C ARG A 51 -2.32 -22.41 -4.72
N ALA A 52 -2.20 -23.24 -5.73
CA ALA A 52 -2.26 -22.83 -7.13
C ALA A 52 -3.65 -22.33 -7.59
N ASP A 53 -4.65 -22.34 -6.71
CA ASP A 53 -5.99 -21.79 -6.98
C ASP A 53 -6.06 -20.26 -6.86
N ALA A 54 -5.00 -19.64 -6.35
CA ALA A 54 -4.89 -18.18 -6.23
C ALA A 54 -3.73 -17.68 -7.09
N LYS A 55 -3.83 -16.43 -7.54
CA LYS A 55 -2.72 -15.77 -8.24
C LYS A 55 -1.66 -15.36 -7.23
N TRP A 56 -0.37 -15.41 -7.63
CA TRP A 56 0.72 -14.90 -6.81
C TRP A 56 0.50 -13.44 -6.43
N SER A 57 0.05 -12.60 -7.37
CA SER A 57 -0.22 -11.19 -7.11
C SER A 57 -1.23 -11.01 -5.99
N THR A 58 -2.36 -11.71 -6.03
CA THR A 58 -3.40 -11.63 -5.01
C THR A 58 -2.85 -12.07 -3.65
N TRP A 59 -2.13 -13.17 -3.62
CA TRP A 59 -1.59 -13.74 -2.38
C TRP A 59 -0.57 -12.80 -1.73
N ILE A 60 0.36 -12.27 -2.53
CA ILE A 60 1.40 -11.36 -2.03
C ILE A 60 0.78 -10.05 -1.53
N TYR A 61 -0.17 -9.48 -2.28
CA TYR A 61 -0.85 -8.25 -1.85
C TYR A 61 -1.69 -8.44 -0.59
N ARG A 62 -2.28 -9.62 -0.39
CA ARG A 62 -2.96 -9.94 0.88
C ARG A 62 -1.98 -9.91 2.05
N ILE A 63 -0.80 -10.47 1.86
CA ILE A 63 0.25 -10.44 2.89
C ILE A 63 0.66 -8.98 3.16
N ALA A 64 0.85 -8.18 2.12
CA ALA A 64 1.22 -6.77 2.26
C ALA A 64 0.15 -5.97 3.01
N VAL A 65 -1.12 -6.14 2.65
CA VAL A 65 -2.23 -5.47 3.33
C VAL A 65 -2.27 -5.87 4.80
N ASN A 66 -2.15 -7.16 5.10
CA ASN A 66 -2.15 -7.64 6.48
C ASN A 66 -0.95 -7.11 7.27
N THR A 67 0.21 -7.01 6.63
CA THR A 67 1.42 -6.45 7.24
C THR A 67 1.20 -4.98 7.61
N CYS A 68 0.62 -4.20 6.70
CA CYS A 68 0.29 -2.80 6.95
C CYS A 68 -0.72 -2.64 8.10
N LEU A 69 -1.79 -3.43 8.09
CA LEU A 69 -2.82 -3.35 9.13
C LEU A 69 -2.31 -3.81 10.49
N THR A 70 -1.42 -4.80 10.52
CA THR A 70 -0.78 -5.26 11.75
C THR A 70 0.11 -4.18 12.35
N GLN A 71 0.84 -3.48 11.51
CA GLN A 71 1.68 -2.35 11.96
C GLN A 71 0.81 -1.26 12.62
N LEU A 72 -0.35 -0.99 12.08
CA LEU A 72 -1.28 -0.03 12.66
C LEU A 72 -1.74 -0.47 14.05
N ARG A 73 -2.06 -1.76 14.24
CA ARG A 73 -2.45 -2.30 15.55
C ARG A 73 -1.34 -2.11 16.58
N LYS A 74 -0.10 -2.37 16.21
CA LYS A 74 1.06 -2.17 17.09
C LYS A 74 1.20 -0.72 17.51
N LYS A 75 0.98 0.22 16.59
CA LYS A 75 1.04 1.66 16.88
C LYS A 75 -0.06 2.10 17.85
N LYS A 76 -1.25 1.51 17.76
CA LYS A 76 -2.35 1.81 18.69
C LYS A 76 -2.09 1.27 20.10
N GLU A 77 -1.41 0.14 20.22
CA GLU A 77 -1.06 -0.48 21.50
C GLU A 77 0.09 0.24 22.19
N THR A 78 1.01 0.83 21.41
CA THR A 78 2.14 1.59 21.93
C THR A 78 1.83 3.07 21.69
N PRO A 79 1.75 3.91 22.73
CA PRO A 79 1.58 5.35 22.52
C PRO A 79 2.82 5.89 21.84
N VAL A 80 2.79 5.93 20.52
CA VAL A 80 3.84 6.50 19.70
C VAL A 80 3.57 7.99 19.57
N ASP A 81 4.63 8.77 19.68
CA ASP A 81 4.63 10.20 19.45
C ASP A 81 4.07 10.51 18.06
N ILE A 82 2.85 11.02 18.03
CA ILE A 82 2.15 11.39 16.80
C ILE A 82 2.95 12.43 16.02
N GLU A 83 3.83 13.16 16.68
CA GLU A 83 4.68 14.19 16.09
C GLU A 83 5.71 13.61 15.11
N ASN A 84 6.02 12.32 15.18
CA ASN A 84 7.00 11.68 14.31
C ASN A 84 6.41 11.04 13.05
N SER A 85 5.09 11.07 12.88
CA SER A 85 4.43 10.53 11.70
C SER A 85 4.23 11.60 10.63
N HIS A 86 5.28 12.33 10.32
CA HIS A 86 5.22 13.36 9.29
C HIS A 86 5.58 12.77 7.93
N PHE A 87 4.77 13.11 6.94
CA PHE A 87 5.12 12.87 5.55
C PHE A 87 6.39 13.67 5.25
N VAL A 88 7.48 12.96 4.92
CA VAL A 88 8.75 13.60 4.60
C VAL A 88 8.69 14.13 3.18
N MET A 89 8.61 15.44 3.03
CA MET A 89 8.64 16.07 1.72
C MET A 89 10.06 16.06 1.16
N LEU A 90 10.18 15.72 -0.13
CA LEU A 90 11.46 15.80 -0.81
C LEU A 90 11.89 17.27 -1.00
N PRO A 91 13.20 17.52 -1.21
CA PRO A 91 13.69 18.89 -1.37
C PRO A 91 13.06 19.64 -2.54
N ASP A 92 13.06 20.97 -2.48
CA ASP A 92 12.41 21.87 -3.44
C ASP A 92 13.03 21.85 -4.84
N ASP A 93 14.15 21.17 -5.05
CA ASP A 93 14.85 21.10 -6.34
C ASP A 93 14.35 19.98 -7.26
N ILE A 94 13.28 19.27 -6.88
CA ILE A 94 12.67 18.24 -7.72
C ILE A 94 11.76 18.87 -8.77
N ASN A 95 11.55 18.13 -9.88
CA ASN A 95 10.73 18.64 -10.97
C ASN A 95 9.24 18.69 -10.58
N THR A 96 8.44 19.41 -11.37
CA THR A 96 7.01 19.63 -11.11
C THR A 96 6.23 18.29 -10.99
N LYS A 97 6.59 17.30 -11.82
CA LYS A 97 5.92 16.01 -11.81
C LYS A 97 6.15 15.27 -10.49
N GLU A 98 7.37 15.31 -9.97
CA GLU A 98 7.70 14.70 -8.68
C GLU A 98 7.00 15.43 -7.54
N GLN A 99 6.85 16.76 -7.63
CA GLN A 99 6.11 17.54 -6.66
C GLN A 99 4.63 17.14 -6.65
N GLU A 100 4.04 16.91 -7.82
CA GLU A 100 2.65 16.47 -7.94
C GLU A 100 2.45 15.08 -7.32
N VAL A 101 3.39 14.15 -7.54
CA VAL A 101 3.34 12.82 -6.94
C VAL A 101 3.45 12.91 -5.42
N GLN A 102 4.34 13.74 -4.90
CA GLN A 102 4.46 13.96 -3.46
C GLN A 102 3.19 14.51 -2.85
N LEU A 103 2.58 15.49 -3.54
CA LEU A 103 1.33 16.08 -3.09
C LEU A 103 0.21 15.04 -3.05
N LEU A 104 0.20 14.14 -4.05
CA LEU A 104 -0.75 13.03 -4.08
C LEU A 104 -0.58 12.12 -2.87
N TYR A 105 0.64 11.69 -2.56
CA TYR A 105 0.90 10.84 -1.40
C TYR A 105 0.58 11.56 -0.08
N LYS A 106 0.87 12.84 0.00
CA LYS A 106 0.50 13.66 1.16
C LYS A 106 -1.02 13.68 1.33
N SER A 107 -1.75 13.83 0.22
CA SER A 107 -3.22 13.81 0.25
C SER A 107 -3.76 12.45 0.69
N ILE A 108 -3.18 11.36 0.17
CA ILE A 108 -3.55 10.00 0.55
C ILE A 108 -3.36 9.79 2.06
N SER A 109 -2.30 10.36 2.64
CA SER A 109 -2.01 10.22 4.07
C SER A 109 -3.11 10.80 4.97
N GLN A 110 -3.97 11.65 4.44
CA GLN A 110 -5.09 12.25 5.17
C GLN A 110 -6.34 11.37 5.16
N LEU A 111 -6.35 10.31 4.37
CA LEU A 111 -7.48 9.38 4.30
C LEU A 111 -7.46 8.38 5.45
N PRO A 112 -8.62 7.78 5.81
CA PRO A 112 -8.63 6.65 6.74
C PRO A 112 -7.76 5.50 6.23
N GLU A 113 -7.23 4.69 7.13
CA GLU A 113 -6.19 3.69 6.85
C GLU A 113 -6.56 2.69 5.74
N THR A 114 -7.75 2.11 5.82
CA THR A 114 -8.20 1.16 4.80
C THR A 114 -8.36 1.84 3.45
N ASP A 115 -8.83 3.08 3.45
CA ASP A 115 -9.01 3.85 2.21
C ASP A 115 -7.67 4.13 1.52
N ARG A 116 -6.60 4.36 2.29
CA ARG A 116 -5.25 4.53 1.73
C ARG A 116 -4.81 3.31 0.95
N LEU A 117 -5.04 2.12 1.51
CA LEU A 117 -4.69 0.86 0.85
C LEU A 117 -5.49 0.67 -0.44
N VAL A 118 -6.80 0.89 -0.37
CA VAL A 118 -7.68 0.72 -1.54
C VAL A 118 -7.30 1.67 -2.66
N ILE A 119 -7.16 2.97 -2.36
CA ILE A 119 -6.89 3.96 -3.41
C ILE A 119 -5.52 3.78 -4.03
N THR A 120 -4.52 3.36 -3.26
CA THR A 120 -3.19 3.10 -3.80
C THR A 120 -3.22 1.97 -4.82
N MET A 121 -3.98 0.90 -4.56
CA MET A 121 -4.16 -0.18 -5.53
C MET A 121 -4.90 0.29 -6.78
N VAL A 122 -5.92 1.14 -6.64
CA VAL A 122 -6.63 1.73 -7.78
C VAL A 122 -5.68 2.54 -8.65
N LEU A 123 -4.83 3.36 -8.02
CA LEU A 123 -3.86 4.20 -8.76
C LEU A 123 -2.78 3.38 -9.46
N GLU A 124 -2.55 2.15 -9.02
CA GLU A 124 -1.62 1.20 -9.65
C GLU A 124 -2.33 0.31 -10.69
N ASP A 125 -3.52 0.69 -11.11
CA ASP A 125 -4.32 -0.01 -12.12
C ASP A 125 -4.72 -1.44 -11.74
N THR A 126 -4.78 -1.75 -10.45
CA THR A 126 -5.31 -3.02 -9.98
C THR A 126 -6.81 -3.06 -10.23
N SER A 127 -7.32 -4.14 -10.80
CA SER A 127 -8.75 -4.27 -11.09
C SER A 127 -9.58 -4.31 -9.80
N TYR A 128 -10.83 -3.88 -9.88
CA TYR A 128 -11.74 -3.92 -8.73
C TYR A 128 -11.97 -5.36 -8.25
N GLU A 129 -12.03 -6.31 -9.20
CA GLU A 129 -12.13 -7.73 -8.88
C GLU A 129 -10.94 -8.19 -8.01
N GLU A 130 -9.73 -7.81 -8.42
CA GLU A 130 -8.53 -8.17 -7.67
C GLU A 130 -8.46 -7.47 -6.31
N ILE A 131 -8.80 -6.19 -6.25
CA ILE A 131 -8.85 -5.46 -4.96
C ILE A 131 -9.86 -6.12 -4.02
N ALA A 132 -11.03 -6.51 -4.54
CA ALA A 132 -12.02 -7.23 -3.75
C ALA A 132 -11.46 -8.54 -3.19
N SER A 133 -10.73 -9.29 -4.02
CA SER A 133 -10.09 -10.53 -3.60
C SER A 133 -9.00 -10.30 -2.55
N ILE A 134 -8.25 -9.21 -2.68
CA ILE A 134 -7.17 -8.88 -1.74
C ILE A 134 -7.73 -8.43 -0.39
N THR A 135 -8.76 -7.58 -0.40
CA THR A 135 -9.27 -6.93 0.81
C THR A 135 -10.41 -7.66 1.49
N GLY A 136 -11.12 -8.52 0.76
CA GLY A 136 -12.34 -9.16 1.25
C GLY A 136 -13.58 -8.29 1.16
N ILE A 137 -13.47 -7.08 0.61
CA ILE A 137 -14.62 -6.20 0.36
C ILE A 137 -15.31 -6.67 -0.91
N THR A 138 -16.64 -6.74 -0.92
CA THR A 138 -17.38 -7.12 -2.14
C THR A 138 -17.18 -6.05 -3.23
N GLU A 139 -17.27 -6.46 -4.50
CA GLU A 139 -17.10 -5.51 -5.60
C GLU A 139 -18.09 -4.35 -5.55
N ASN A 140 -19.35 -4.64 -5.20
CA ASN A 140 -20.37 -3.61 -5.10
C ASN A 140 -20.04 -2.58 -4.01
N ASN A 141 -19.65 -3.04 -2.84
CA ASN A 141 -19.24 -2.15 -1.75
C ASN A 141 -17.97 -1.41 -2.11
N LEU A 142 -17.06 -2.06 -2.81
CA LEU A 142 -15.81 -1.46 -3.25
C LEU A 142 -16.03 -0.30 -4.21
N ARG A 143 -16.95 -0.44 -5.18
CA ARG A 143 -17.28 0.63 -6.12
C ARG A 143 -17.78 1.87 -5.41
N VAL A 144 -18.70 1.68 -4.46
CA VAL A 144 -19.23 2.79 -3.65
C VAL A 144 -18.11 3.45 -2.85
N LYS A 145 -17.28 2.62 -2.22
CA LYS A 145 -16.14 3.09 -1.41
C LYS A 145 -15.13 3.88 -2.25
N ILE A 146 -14.77 3.37 -3.42
CA ILE A 146 -13.80 4.02 -4.32
C ILE A 146 -14.34 5.37 -4.80
N HIS A 147 -15.62 5.43 -5.16
CA HIS A 147 -16.24 6.69 -5.58
C HIS A 147 -16.12 7.76 -4.48
N ARG A 148 -16.45 7.40 -3.25
CA ARG A 148 -16.32 8.27 -2.09
C ARG A 148 -14.87 8.68 -1.84
N ILE A 149 -13.93 7.71 -1.91
CA ILE A 149 -12.51 7.96 -1.69
C ILE A 149 -11.97 8.95 -2.74
N LYS A 150 -12.30 8.75 -4.01
CA LYS A 150 -11.85 9.64 -5.09
C LYS A 150 -12.34 11.07 -4.88
N LYS A 151 -13.59 11.22 -4.47
CA LYS A 151 -14.15 12.54 -4.19
C LYS A 151 -13.41 13.21 -3.03
N GLN A 152 -13.23 12.49 -1.94
CA GLN A 152 -12.53 12.99 -0.76
C GLN A 152 -11.08 13.33 -1.07
N LEU A 153 -10.40 12.45 -1.81
CA LEU A 153 -9.00 12.67 -2.20
C LEU A 153 -8.85 13.91 -3.07
N THR A 154 -9.75 14.12 -4.03
CA THR A 154 -9.75 15.30 -4.87
C THR A 154 -9.90 16.57 -4.05
N GLU A 155 -10.80 16.58 -3.08
CA GLU A 155 -11.00 17.72 -2.19
C GLU A 155 -9.73 18.03 -1.37
N ILE A 156 -9.10 16.98 -0.82
CA ILE A 156 -7.86 17.14 -0.05
C ILE A 156 -6.73 17.67 -0.94
N TYR A 157 -6.55 17.05 -2.11
CA TYR A 157 -5.50 17.44 -3.05
C TYR A 157 -5.66 18.92 -3.45
N ASN A 158 -6.87 19.33 -3.80
CA ASN A 158 -7.14 20.71 -4.20
C ASN A 158 -6.95 21.71 -3.07
N SER A 159 -7.08 21.28 -1.81
CA SER A 159 -6.85 22.17 -0.66
C SER A 159 -5.40 22.61 -0.53
N TYR A 160 -4.48 21.89 -1.14
CA TYR A 160 -3.05 22.23 -1.14
C TYR A 160 -2.65 23.08 -2.34
N ALA A 161 -3.53 23.22 -3.33
CA ALA A 161 -3.21 23.97 -4.55
C ALA A 161 -3.30 25.46 -4.36
#